data_2027e7d3cebb564af3da67c9435ef307
#
_entry.id   2027e7d3cebb564af3da67c9435ef307
#
_cell.length_a   1.000
_cell.length_b   1.000
_cell.length_c   1.000
_cell.angle_alpha   90.00
_cell.angle_beta   90.00
_cell.angle_gamma   90.00
#
_symmetry.space_group_name_H-M   'P 1'
#
loop_
_entity.id
_entity.type
_entity.pdbx_description
1 polymer ?
#
loop_
_entity_poly.entity_id
_entity_poly.type
_entity_poly.pdbx_seq_one_letter_code
_entity_poly.pdbx_strand_id
1 'polypeptide(L)'
;MIAVFLCIPWVASDAQKQDWGNLKRYAEANKELVRKGKQKDRVVFMGNSITEGWVANDAAFFEDNGYVGRGIGGQTSSHFLLRFREDLIKLAPALVVINAGTNDIAENAGAYNEEYTFGNIVSMVE
;
A
#
# COMPACT_ATOMS: atom_id res chain seq x y z
N MET A 1 21.35 41.39 34.23
CA MET A 1 21.45 40.31 33.26
C MET A 1 20.00 39.97 32.83
N ILE A 2 19.61 40.34 31.61
CA ILE A 2 18.24 40.16 31.09
C ILE A 2 18.28 38.95 30.20
N ALA A 3 17.59 37.87 30.57
CA ALA A 3 17.38 36.68 29.72
C ALA A 3 16.21 36.94 28.79
N VAL A 4 16.45 37.06 27.50
CA VAL A 4 15.39 37.12 26.47
C VAL A 4 15.07 35.70 26.04
N PHE A 5 13.89 35.21 26.45
CA PHE A 5 13.31 33.97 25.91
C PHE A 5 12.69 34.26 24.55
N LEU A 6 13.38 33.88 23.48
CA LEU A 6 12.80 33.81 22.13
C LEU A 6 11.82 32.60 22.07
N CYS A 7 10.52 32.86 22.16
CA CYS A 7 9.51 31.90 21.79
C CYS A 7 9.55 31.73 20.26
N ILE A 8 10.20 30.68 19.76
CA ILE A 8 10.12 30.29 18.36
C ILE A 8 8.76 29.59 18.20
N PRO A 9 7.82 30.12 17.39
CA PRO A 9 6.59 29.39 17.13
C PRO A 9 6.93 28.09 16.43
N TRP A 10 6.49 26.96 17.02
CA TRP A 10 6.63 25.65 16.43
C TRP A 10 5.71 25.58 15.22
N VAL A 11 6.25 25.81 14.03
CA VAL A 11 5.52 25.56 12.78
C VAL A 11 5.43 24.05 12.64
N ALA A 12 4.25 23.49 12.91
CA ALA A 12 3.99 22.08 12.61
C ALA A 12 4.25 21.87 11.12
N SER A 13 5.27 21.10 10.78
CA SER A 13 5.64 20.85 9.40
C SER A 13 4.53 20.00 8.73
N ASP A 14 4.18 20.33 7.50
CA ASP A 14 3.19 19.55 6.71
C ASP A 14 3.63 18.10 6.46
N ALA A 15 4.87 17.75 6.79
CA ALA A 15 5.41 16.38 6.74
C ALA A 15 4.61 15.39 7.60
N GLN A 16 3.97 15.84 8.70
CA GLN A 16 3.13 14.98 9.55
C GLN A 16 1.78 14.60 8.91
N LYS A 17 1.43 15.23 7.77
CA LYS A 17 0.17 14.95 7.05
C LYS A 17 0.39 14.07 5.82
N GLN A 18 1.60 13.62 5.56
CA GLN A 18 1.92 12.85 4.36
C GLN A 18 1.46 11.39 4.50
N ASP A 19 0.61 10.96 3.58
CA ASP A 19 0.14 9.58 3.46
C ASP A 19 1.13 8.74 2.65
N TRP A 20 2.22 8.32 3.28
CA TRP A 20 3.31 7.57 2.65
C TRP A 20 2.87 6.24 2.01
N GLY A 21 1.91 5.57 2.60
CA GLY A 21 1.32 4.34 2.07
C GLY A 21 0.28 4.59 0.98
N ASN A 22 -0.14 5.86 0.79
CA ASN A 22 -1.29 6.23 -0.03
C ASN A 22 -2.57 5.48 0.38
N LEU A 23 -2.82 5.41 1.68
CA LEU A 23 -3.95 4.69 2.28
C LEU A 23 -5.30 5.22 1.79
N LYS A 24 -5.37 6.50 1.43
CA LYS A 24 -6.59 7.13 0.89
C LYS A 24 -6.99 6.58 -0.48
N ARG A 25 -6.04 6.01 -1.26
CA ARG A 25 -6.28 5.53 -2.64
C ARG A 25 -7.44 4.56 -2.71
N TYR A 26 -7.51 3.62 -1.78
CA TYR A 26 -8.52 2.57 -1.76
C TYR A 26 -9.46 2.63 -0.55
N ALA A 27 -9.37 3.68 0.28
CA ALA A 27 -10.10 3.76 1.55
C ALA A 27 -11.61 3.53 1.42
N GLU A 28 -12.27 4.17 0.46
CA GLU A 28 -13.72 4.03 0.27
C GLU A 28 -14.08 2.64 -0.31
N ALA A 29 -13.32 2.15 -1.28
CA ALA A 29 -13.52 0.82 -1.84
C ALA A 29 -13.31 -0.28 -0.78
N ASN A 30 -12.33 -0.09 0.12
CA ASN A 30 -12.08 -1.01 1.23
C ASN A 30 -13.23 -1.01 2.23
N LYS A 31 -13.75 0.15 2.62
CA LYS A 31 -14.93 0.26 3.49
C LYS A 31 -16.13 -0.51 2.93
N GLU A 32 -16.38 -0.36 1.63
CA GLU A 32 -17.47 -1.06 0.97
C GLU A 32 -17.28 -2.58 0.98
N LEU A 33 -16.07 -3.07 0.72
CA LEU A 33 -15.76 -4.50 0.78
C LEU A 33 -15.87 -5.07 2.20
N VAL A 34 -15.43 -4.31 3.21
CA VAL A 34 -15.56 -4.69 4.62
C VAL A 34 -17.04 -4.74 5.02
N ARG A 35 -17.85 -3.76 4.58
CA ARG A 35 -19.29 -3.71 4.83
C ARG A 35 -20.04 -4.91 4.22
N LYS A 36 -19.61 -5.39 3.05
CA LYS A 36 -20.15 -6.61 2.40
C LYS A 36 -19.77 -7.89 3.15
N GLY A 37 -18.83 -7.81 4.08
CA GLY A 37 -18.35 -8.92 4.87
C GLY A 37 -17.38 -9.86 4.14
N LYS A 38 -17.01 -10.96 4.84
CA LYS A 38 -16.08 -11.95 4.32
C LYS A 38 -16.72 -12.71 3.16
N GLN A 39 -16.00 -12.79 2.05
CA GLN A 39 -16.36 -13.61 0.87
C GLN A 39 -15.45 -14.84 0.87
N LYS A 40 -16.03 -16.03 0.66
CA LYS A 40 -15.29 -17.31 0.73
C LYS A 40 -14.14 -17.39 -0.28
N ASP A 41 -14.32 -16.77 -1.45
CA ASP A 41 -13.39 -16.89 -2.58
C ASP A 41 -12.72 -15.57 -2.95
N ARG A 42 -12.68 -14.59 -2.01
CA ARG A 42 -12.05 -13.30 -2.29
C ARG A 42 -10.56 -13.45 -2.54
N VAL A 43 -10.12 -13.07 -3.73
CA VAL A 43 -8.71 -12.96 -4.08
C VAL A 43 -8.32 -11.49 -4.17
N VAL A 44 -7.23 -11.09 -3.50
CA VAL A 44 -6.71 -9.72 -3.55
C VAL A 44 -5.35 -9.72 -4.24
N PHE A 45 -5.21 -8.89 -5.27
CA PHE A 45 -3.97 -8.67 -6.01
C PHE A 45 -3.33 -7.38 -5.51
N MET A 46 -2.30 -7.49 -4.70
CA MET A 46 -1.51 -6.37 -4.22
C MET A 46 -0.28 -6.16 -5.10
N GLY A 47 -0.03 -4.93 -5.51
CA GLY A 47 1.10 -4.67 -6.38
C GLY A 47 1.35 -3.19 -6.67
N ASN A 48 2.22 -2.97 -7.63
CA ASN A 48 2.64 -1.68 -8.15
C ASN A 48 1.87 -1.29 -9.43
N SER A 49 2.51 -0.52 -10.32
CA SER A 49 1.93 -0.11 -11.61
C SER A 49 1.53 -1.27 -12.53
N ILE A 50 2.19 -2.42 -12.42
CA ILE A 50 1.85 -3.61 -13.22
C ILE A 50 0.44 -4.09 -12.82
N THR A 51 0.18 -4.23 -11.53
CA THR A 51 -1.13 -4.63 -11.01
C THR A 51 -2.18 -3.53 -11.25
N GLU A 52 -1.84 -2.26 -11.04
CA GLU A 52 -2.73 -1.13 -11.32
C GLU A 52 -3.13 -1.08 -12.80
N GLY A 53 -2.14 -1.23 -13.69
CA GLY A 53 -2.36 -1.26 -15.14
C GLY A 53 -3.15 -2.48 -15.59
N TRP A 54 -2.96 -3.64 -14.98
CA TRP A 54 -3.74 -4.83 -15.30
C TRP A 54 -5.22 -4.61 -15.01
N VAL A 55 -5.56 -4.10 -13.83
CA VAL A 55 -6.97 -3.74 -13.49
C VAL A 55 -7.55 -2.74 -14.48
N ALA A 56 -6.75 -1.74 -14.90
CA ALA A 56 -7.22 -0.71 -15.83
C ALA A 56 -7.43 -1.22 -17.26
N ASN A 57 -6.59 -2.18 -17.72
CA ASN A 57 -6.62 -2.67 -19.10
C ASN A 57 -7.50 -3.93 -19.28
N ASP A 58 -7.78 -4.65 -18.21
CA ASP A 58 -8.57 -5.88 -18.24
C ASP A 58 -9.50 -5.95 -17.01
N ALA A 59 -10.35 -4.94 -16.90
CA ALA A 59 -11.32 -4.85 -15.80
C ALA A 59 -12.23 -6.09 -15.74
N ALA A 60 -12.61 -6.65 -16.89
CA ALA A 60 -13.46 -7.83 -16.99
C ALA A 60 -12.86 -9.05 -16.27
N PHE A 61 -11.55 -9.26 -16.38
CA PHE A 61 -10.87 -10.34 -15.65
C PHE A 61 -11.08 -10.23 -14.14
N PHE A 62 -11.03 -9.03 -13.60
CA PHE A 62 -11.23 -8.80 -12.16
C PHE A 62 -12.70 -8.91 -11.76
N GLU A 63 -13.59 -8.30 -12.54
CA GLU A 63 -15.04 -8.27 -12.25
C GLU A 63 -15.70 -9.63 -12.37
N ASP A 64 -15.44 -10.36 -13.46
CA ASP A 64 -16.03 -11.67 -13.72
C ASP A 64 -15.61 -12.74 -12.72
N ASN A 65 -14.41 -12.59 -12.14
CA ASN A 65 -13.88 -13.52 -11.14
C ASN A 65 -14.06 -13.02 -9.69
N GLY A 66 -14.61 -11.83 -9.48
CA GLY A 66 -14.73 -11.23 -8.15
C GLY A 66 -13.38 -10.91 -7.49
N TYR A 67 -12.34 -10.68 -8.29
CA TYR A 67 -11.00 -10.34 -7.81
C TYR A 67 -10.90 -8.87 -7.44
N VAL A 68 -10.04 -8.57 -6.49
CA VAL A 68 -9.83 -7.24 -5.95
C VAL A 68 -8.41 -6.76 -6.27
N GLY A 69 -8.30 -5.75 -7.13
CA GLY A 69 -7.02 -5.12 -7.45
C GLY A 69 -6.65 -4.04 -6.43
N ARG A 70 -5.41 -4.09 -5.94
CA ARG A 70 -4.82 -3.12 -5.03
C ARG A 70 -3.42 -2.73 -5.50
N GLY A 71 -3.30 -2.40 -6.80
CA GLY A 71 -2.09 -1.86 -7.41
C GLY A 71 -1.96 -0.36 -7.20
N ILE A 72 -0.75 0.13 -6.92
CA ILE A 72 -0.41 1.57 -6.88
C ILE A 72 0.93 1.79 -7.55
N GLY A 73 0.94 2.59 -8.61
CA GLY A 73 2.13 2.87 -9.40
C GLY A 73 3.29 3.44 -8.58
N GLY A 74 4.51 3.03 -8.90
CA GLY A 74 5.75 3.52 -8.28
C GLY A 74 6.05 2.97 -6.88
N GLN A 75 5.14 2.26 -6.24
CA GLN A 75 5.35 1.77 -4.88
C GLN A 75 6.36 0.63 -4.81
N THR A 76 7.18 0.65 -3.75
CA THR A 76 8.15 -0.37 -3.35
C THR A 76 7.57 -1.28 -2.26
N SER A 77 8.31 -2.32 -1.87
CA SER A 77 7.95 -3.24 -0.78
C SER A 77 7.68 -2.53 0.54
N SER A 78 8.42 -1.45 0.85
CA SER A 78 8.21 -0.62 2.05
C SER A 78 6.85 0.07 2.05
N HIS A 79 6.41 0.59 0.92
CA HIS A 79 5.07 1.19 0.79
C HIS A 79 3.98 0.14 0.95
N PHE A 80 4.21 -1.10 0.48
CA PHE A 80 3.26 -2.19 0.65
C PHE A 80 3.04 -2.51 2.12
N LEU A 81 4.10 -2.58 2.93
CA LEU A 81 3.98 -2.79 4.39
C LEU A 81 3.08 -1.73 5.05
N LEU A 82 3.23 -0.45 4.68
CA LEU A 82 2.43 0.63 5.26
C LEU A 82 0.92 0.47 5.03
N ARG A 83 0.52 -0.09 3.88
CA ARG A 83 -0.89 -0.26 3.52
C ARG A 83 -1.40 -1.71 3.59
N PHE A 84 -0.53 -2.66 3.93
CA PHE A 84 -0.85 -4.09 3.93
C PHE A 84 -2.08 -4.42 4.77
N ARG A 85 -2.17 -3.85 5.96
CA ARG A 85 -3.33 -4.07 6.84
C ARG A 85 -4.64 -3.53 6.26
N GLU A 86 -4.61 -2.30 5.74
CA GLU A 86 -5.82 -1.62 5.25
C GLU A 86 -6.31 -2.21 3.92
N ASP A 87 -5.38 -2.44 2.99
CA ASP A 87 -5.70 -2.84 1.62
C ASP A 87 -5.81 -4.36 1.45
N LEU A 88 -5.44 -5.13 2.48
CA LEU A 88 -5.39 -6.58 2.36
C LEU A 88 -5.95 -7.31 3.58
N ILE A 89 -5.34 -7.21 4.77
CA ILE A 89 -5.77 -8.01 5.92
C ILE A 89 -7.24 -7.72 6.29
N LYS A 90 -7.64 -6.45 6.33
CA LYS A 90 -9.02 -6.05 6.64
C LYS A 90 -10.05 -6.54 5.64
N LEU A 91 -9.62 -6.82 4.42
CA LEU A 91 -10.51 -7.37 3.39
C LEU A 91 -10.79 -8.86 3.57
N ALA A 92 -10.09 -9.52 4.49
CA ALA A 92 -10.22 -10.94 4.80
C ALA A 92 -10.18 -11.85 3.56
N PRO A 93 -9.12 -11.76 2.71
CA PRO A 93 -9.01 -12.56 1.50
C PRO A 93 -8.84 -14.05 1.81
N ALA A 94 -9.30 -14.89 0.88
CA ALA A 94 -9.00 -16.33 0.88
C ALA A 94 -7.62 -16.60 0.25
N LEU A 95 -7.23 -15.76 -0.71
CA LEU A 95 -5.94 -15.83 -1.40
C LEU A 95 -5.39 -14.42 -1.66
N VAL A 96 -4.09 -14.29 -1.57
CA VAL A 96 -3.37 -13.06 -1.88
C VAL A 96 -2.36 -13.33 -2.98
N VAL A 97 -2.32 -12.45 -3.97
CA VAL A 97 -1.26 -12.38 -4.98
C VAL A 97 -0.47 -11.10 -4.75
N ILE A 98 0.83 -11.21 -4.53
CA ILE A 98 1.71 -10.05 -4.29
C ILE A 98 2.71 -9.92 -5.45
N ASN A 99 2.67 -8.78 -6.15
CA ASN A 99 3.64 -8.40 -7.16
C ASN A 99 4.52 -7.27 -6.63
N ALA A 100 5.64 -7.63 -6.02
CA ALA A 100 6.57 -6.72 -5.33
C ALA A 100 8.00 -6.83 -5.88
N GLY A 101 8.85 -5.85 -5.52
CA GLY A 101 10.29 -5.87 -5.77
C GLY A 101 10.76 -5.10 -7.01
N THR A 102 9.95 -4.96 -8.05
CA THR A 102 10.36 -4.28 -9.30
C THR A 102 10.81 -2.84 -9.05
N ASN A 103 10.03 -2.08 -8.26
CA ASN A 103 10.34 -0.69 -7.96
C ASN A 103 11.43 -0.54 -6.88
N ASP A 104 11.66 -1.57 -6.07
CA ASP A 104 12.80 -1.63 -5.16
C ASP A 104 14.10 -1.73 -5.96
N ILE A 105 14.16 -2.64 -6.94
CA ILE A 105 15.31 -2.81 -7.86
C ILE A 105 15.51 -1.55 -8.72
N ALA A 106 14.44 -0.89 -9.13
CA ALA A 106 14.48 0.37 -9.88
C ALA A 106 14.83 1.59 -9.01
N GLU A 107 15.07 1.41 -7.71
CA GLU A 107 15.46 2.46 -6.77
C GLU A 107 14.45 3.63 -6.64
N ASN A 108 13.16 3.38 -6.84
CA ASN A 108 12.12 4.40 -6.85
C ASN A 108 11.93 5.11 -5.49
N ALA A 109 12.37 4.51 -4.40
CA ALA A 109 12.24 5.08 -3.05
C ALA A 109 13.58 5.10 -2.28
N GLY A 110 14.69 5.04 -2.97
CA GLY A 110 16.04 5.02 -2.39
C GLY A 110 16.87 3.87 -2.95
N ALA A 111 18.15 3.82 -2.56
CA ALA A 111 19.09 2.79 -3.03
C ALA A 111 18.56 1.37 -2.75
N TYR A 112 18.71 0.49 -3.73
CA TYR A 112 18.29 -0.90 -3.60
C TYR A 112 19.08 -1.62 -2.49
N ASN A 113 18.35 -2.33 -1.65
CA ASN A 113 18.91 -3.21 -0.64
C ASN A 113 18.12 -4.52 -0.63
N GLU A 114 18.78 -5.62 -1.02
CA GLU A 114 18.17 -6.93 -1.15
C GLU A 114 17.61 -7.45 0.19
N GLU A 115 18.38 -7.30 1.28
CA GLU A 115 17.98 -7.76 2.61
C GLU A 115 16.72 -7.06 3.10
N TYR A 116 16.63 -5.75 2.90
CA TYR A 116 15.45 -4.98 3.28
C TYR A 116 14.24 -5.31 2.42
N THR A 117 14.43 -5.43 1.12
CA THR A 117 13.34 -5.80 0.19
C THR A 117 12.81 -7.19 0.52
N PHE A 118 13.70 -8.16 0.74
CA PHE A 118 13.33 -9.52 1.13
C PHE A 118 12.64 -9.53 2.50
N GLY A 119 13.19 -8.83 3.51
CA GLY A 119 12.59 -8.71 4.84
C GLY A 119 11.18 -8.10 4.81
N ASN A 120 10.96 -7.10 3.97
CA ASN A 120 9.63 -6.53 3.78
C ASN A 120 8.64 -7.55 3.21
N ILE A 121 9.06 -8.35 2.22
CA ILE A 121 8.21 -9.39 1.62
C ILE A 121 7.91 -10.49 2.64
N VAL A 122 8.91 -10.96 3.38
CA VAL A 122 8.72 -11.95 4.46
C VAL A 122 7.73 -11.45 5.49
N SER A 123 7.87 -10.19 5.95
CA SER A 123 6.94 -9.59 6.92
C SER A 123 5.49 -9.47 6.44
N MET A 124 5.26 -9.56 5.13
CA MET A 124 3.90 -9.58 4.56
C MET A 124 3.29 -10.99 4.51
N VAL A 125 4.11 -12.04 4.53
CA VAL A 125 3.64 -13.44 4.35
C VAL A 125 3.66 -14.28 5.63
N GLU A 126 4.31 -13.81 6.68
CA GLU A 126 4.28 -14.38 8.03
C GLU A 126 3.06 -13.89 8.84
#